data_1e57f16a65e484786f8fa12c796a5758
#
_entry.id   1e57f16a65e484786f8fa12c796a5758
#
_cell.length_a   1.000
_cell.length_b   1.000
_cell.length_c   1.000
_cell.angle_alpha   90.00
_cell.angle_beta   90.00
_cell.angle_gamma   90.00
#
_symmetry.space_group_name_H-M   'P 1'
#
loop_
_entity.id
_entity.type
_entity.pdbx_description
1 polymer ?
#
loop_
_entity_poly.entity_id
_entity_poly.type
_entity_poly.pdbx_seq_one_letter_code
_entity_poly.pdbx_strand_id
1 'polypeptide(L)'
;MQKSYPNEEKLHQTGVERSFIACIMKFPELIITAQSNVSVDDIYTPSYNIIYSSMLAMKSEFDLKKLKYIFTQELILRYIDTLPEETKNVFDRSIGKYTYLTIMQNAPGVDVESFPEYIRIILETSSLFSISLSDDIHF
;
A
#
# COMPACT_ATOMS: atom_id res chain seq x y z
N MET A 1 20.09 -23.37 -12.22
CA MET A 1 19.51 -22.15 -12.23
C MET A 1 18.82 -21.85 -10.93
N GLN A 2 18.72 -20.65 -10.70
CA GLN A 2 18.28 -20.23 -9.44
C GLN A 2 16.83 -19.84 -9.46
N LYS A 3 16.09 -20.39 -8.60
CA LYS A 3 14.74 -19.93 -8.49
C LYS A 3 14.68 -18.66 -7.72
N SER A 4 13.64 -17.88 -7.99
CA SER A 4 13.33 -16.79 -7.13
C SER A 4 12.90 -17.32 -5.79
N TYR A 5 13.47 -16.82 -4.75
CA TYR A 5 13.07 -17.22 -3.43
C TYR A 5 11.92 -16.36 -2.94
N PRO A 6 10.99 -16.91 -2.17
CA PRO A 6 9.88 -16.12 -1.64
C PRO A 6 10.33 -14.88 -0.91
N ASN A 7 11.49 -14.94 -0.25
CA ASN A 7 12.01 -13.76 0.46
C ASN A 7 12.41 -12.65 -0.48
N GLU A 8 13.01 -12.98 -1.62
CA GLU A 8 13.40 -11.99 -2.59
C GLU A 8 12.19 -11.32 -3.22
N GLU A 9 11.18 -12.12 -3.56
CA GLU A 9 9.94 -11.57 -4.12
C GLU A 9 9.25 -10.66 -3.13
N LYS A 10 9.20 -11.05 -1.86
CA LYS A 10 8.58 -10.22 -0.84
C LYS A 10 9.30 -8.91 -0.66
N LEU A 11 10.63 -8.92 -0.67
CA LEU A 11 11.41 -7.70 -0.51
C LEU A 11 11.19 -6.75 -1.68
N HIS A 12 11.17 -7.30 -2.90
CA HIS A 12 10.93 -6.49 -4.09
C HIS A 12 9.57 -5.85 -4.04
N GLN A 13 8.55 -6.63 -3.72
CA GLN A 13 7.19 -6.13 -3.66
C GLN A 13 7.02 -5.09 -2.56
N THR A 14 7.64 -5.30 -1.41
CA THR A 14 7.59 -4.34 -0.31
C THR A 14 8.13 -2.99 -0.76
N GLY A 15 9.22 -2.99 -1.51
CA GLY A 15 9.79 -1.74 -2.02
C GLY A 15 8.87 -1.03 -2.99
N VAL A 16 8.23 -1.79 -3.88
CA VAL A 16 7.31 -1.22 -4.86
C VAL A 16 6.06 -0.69 -4.16
N GLU A 17 5.52 -1.45 -3.22
CA GLU A 17 4.33 -1.01 -2.47
C GLU A 17 4.62 0.26 -1.69
N ARG A 18 5.80 0.34 -1.09
CA ARG A 18 6.20 1.54 -0.35
C ARG A 18 6.24 2.76 -1.25
N SER A 19 6.88 2.62 -2.42
CA SER A 19 6.97 3.73 -3.37
C SER A 19 5.60 4.11 -3.92
N PHE A 20 4.74 3.13 -4.16
CA PHE A 20 3.37 3.36 -4.60
C PHE A 20 2.62 4.24 -3.58
N ILE A 21 2.67 3.87 -2.31
CA ILE A 21 2.01 4.63 -1.26
C ILE A 21 2.63 6.02 -1.10
N ALA A 22 3.96 6.09 -1.14
CA ALA A 22 4.65 7.38 -1.01
C ALA A 22 4.29 8.34 -2.13
N CYS A 23 4.09 7.83 -3.34
CA CYS A 23 3.62 8.66 -4.46
C CYS A 23 2.26 9.27 -4.17
N ILE A 24 1.33 8.50 -3.63
CA ILE A 24 -0.01 9.00 -3.31
C ILE A 24 0.07 10.05 -2.20
N MET A 25 0.94 9.84 -1.22
CA MET A 25 1.11 10.82 -0.15
C MET A 25 1.63 12.14 -0.69
N LYS A 26 2.57 12.09 -1.62
CA LYS A 26 3.16 13.30 -2.18
C LYS A 26 2.26 13.94 -3.24
N PHE A 27 1.56 13.12 -4.02
CA PHE A 27 0.66 13.57 -5.09
C PHE A 27 -0.72 12.97 -4.83
N PRO A 28 -1.50 13.55 -3.92
CA PRO A 28 -2.72 12.90 -3.40
C PRO A 28 -3.76 12.52 -4.44
N GLU A 29 -3.80 13.23 -5.57
CA GLU A 29 -4.78 12.90 -6.60
C GLU A 29 -4.51 11.59 -7.30
N LEU A 30 -3.32 11.03 -7.13
CA LEU A 30 -3.04 9.69 -7.64
C LEU A 30 -3.91 8.63 -6.98
N ILE A 31 -4.56 8.95 -5.86
CA ILE A 31 -5.48 8.00 -5.20
C ILE A 31 -6.63 7.62 -6.14
N ILE A 32 -7.02 8.49 -7.05
CA ILE A 32 -8.09 8.21 -8.00
C ILE A 32 -7.64 7.09 -8.94
N THR A 33 -6.45 7.23 -9.52
CA THR A 33 -5.89 6.20 -10.39
C THR A 33 -5.65 4.92 -9.62
N ALA A 34 -5.14 5.04 -8.39
CA ALA A 34 -4.89 3.87 -7.55
C ALA A 34 -6.19 3.10 -7.31
N GLN A 35 -7.22 3.78 -6.89
CA GLN A 35 -8.49 3.12 -6.55
C GLN A 35 -9.10 2.40 -7.77
N SER A 36 -8.90 2.96 -8.95
CA SER A 36 -9.44 2.36 -10.17
C SER A 36 -8.70 1.11 -10.61
N ASN A 37 -7.48 0.91 -10.14
CA ASN A 37 -6.63 -0.18 -10.64
C ASN A 37 -6.16 -1.17 -9.59
N VAL A 38 -6.01 -0.74 -8.33
CA VAL A 38 -5.42 -1.57 -7.28
C VAL A 38 -6.39 -1.68 -6.13
N SER A 39 -6.79 -2.91 -5.79
CA SER A 39 -7.63 -3.13 -4.62
C SER A 39 -6.75 -3.32 -3.38
N VAL A 40 -7.37 -3.22 -2.22
CA VAL A 40 -6.64 -3.44 -0.95
C VAL A 40 -6.00 -4.82 -0.93
N ASP A 41 -6.70 -5.81 -1.48
CA ASP A 41 -6.20 -7.18 -1.49
C ASP A 41 -4.94 -7.37 -2.35
N ASP A 42 -4.67 -6.44 -3.25
CA ASP A 42 -3.46 -6.50 -4.08
C ASP A 42 -2.20 -6.09 -3.33
N ILE A 43 -2.34 -5.45 -2.17
CA ILE A 43 -1.21 -4.99 -1.37
C ILE A 43 -0.84 -6.09 -0.39
N TYR A 44 0.33 -6.69 -0.59
CA TYR A 44 0.75 -7.89 0.13
C TYR A 44 1.26 -7.60 1.55
N THR A 45 2.02 -6.53 1.72
CA THR A 45 2.64 -6.23 3.01
C THR A 45 1.59 -5.71 3.99
N PRO A 46 1.41 -6.37 5.15
CA PRO A 46 0.32 -6.02 6.06
C PRO A 46 0.25 -4.56 6.46
N SER A 47 1.40 -3.95 6.76
CA SER A 47 1.41 -2.55 7.16
C SER A 47 0.99 -1.63 6.02
N TYR A 48 1.46 -1.90 4.80
CA TYR A 48 1.08 -1.08 3.65
C TYR A 48 -0.36 -1.33 3.25
N ASN A 49 -0.85 -2.54 3.46
CA ASN A 49 -2.26 -2.85 3.25
C ASN A 49 -3.14 -1.98 4.16
N ILE A 50 -2.76 -1.87 5.42
CA ILE A 50 -3.49 -1.05 6.39
C ILE A 50 -3.43 0.43 5.99
N ILE A 51 -2.26 0.90 5.57
CA ILE A 51 -2.10 2.29 5.16
C ILE A 51 -2.96 2.59 3.92
N TYR A 52 -2.90 1.75 2.91
CA TYR A 52 -3.65 1.96 1.68
C TYR A 52 -5.15 1.91 1.95
N SER A 53 -5.59 0.94 2.72
CA SER A 53 -6.98 0.82 3.12
C SER A 53 -7.46 2.08 3.85
N SER A 54 -6.62 2.62 4.74
CA SER A 54 -6.92 3.84 5.46
C SER A 54 -7.03 5.04 4.51
N MET A 55 -6.12 5.14 3.54
CA MET A 55 -6.15 6.22 2.57
C MET A 55 -7.42 6.18 1.72
N LEU A 56 -7.86 4.98 1.34
CA LEU A 56 -9.10 4.84 0.58
C LEU A 56 -10.32 5.26 1.41
N ALA A 57 -10.34 4.92 2.68
CA ALA A 57 -11.41 5.34 3.58
C ALA A 57 -11.40 6.87 3.76
N MET A 58 -10.20 7.45 3.93
CA MET A 58 -10.06 8.90 4.02
C MET A 58 -10.55 9.57 2.74
N LYS A 59 -10.23 8.99 1.59
CA LYS A 59 -10.69 9.53 0.31
C LYS A 59 -12.22 9.60 0.26
N SER A 60 -12.88 8.53 0.69
CA SER A 60 -14.35 8.51 0.72
C SER A 60 -14.91 9.65 1.56
N GLU A 61 -14.27 9.93 2.69
CA GLU A 61 -14.71 10.99 3.56
C GLU A 61 -14.45 12.37 2.94
N PHE A 62 -13.29 12.55 2.31
CA PHE A 62 -13.00 13.80 1.60
C PHE A 62 -14.02 14.02 0.48
N ASP A 63 -14.38 12.97 -0.25
CA ASP A 63 -15.36 13.08 -1.33
C ASP A 63 -16.73 13.51 -0.80
N LEU A 64 -17.18 12.92 0.30
CA LEU A 64 -18.45 13.27 0.90
C LEU A 64 -18.49 14.72 1.34
N LYS A 65 -17.40 15.23 1.87
CA LYS A 65 -17.31 16.60 2.37
C LYS A 65 -16.84 17.58 1.31
N LYS A 66 -16.57 17.11 0.10
CA LYS A 66 -16.07 17.93 -1.01
C LYS A 66 -14.77 18.65 -0.65
N LEU A 67 -13.88 17.94 0.01
CA LEU A 67 -12.59 18.46 0.42
C LEU A 67 -11.49 17.93 -0.50
N LYS A 68 -10.37 18.65 -0.55
CA LYS A 68 -9.20 18.20 -1.28
C LYS A 68 -8.58 17.00 -0.58
N TYR A 69 -7.98 16.12 -1.36
CA TYR A 69 -7.27 14.96 -0.81
C TYR A 69 -5.99 15.40 -0.14
N ILE A 70 -5.78 14.96 1.08
CA ILE A 70 -4.57 15.22 1.85
C ILE A 70 -4.20 13.93 2.58
N PHE A 71 -3.00 13.43 2.29
CA PHE A 71 -2.53 12.18 2.89
C PHE A 71 -1.19 12.39 3.58
N THR A 72 -1.18 13.28 4.57
CA THR A 72 0.03 13.47 5.36
C THR A 72 0.21 12.28 6.29
N GLN A 73 1.46 12.04 6.70
CA GLN A 73 1.76 11.00 7.65
C GLN A 73 0.93 11.15 8.92
N GLU A 74 0.84 12.37 9.40
CA GLU A 74 0.10 12.66 10.63
C GLU A 74 -1.37 12.29 10.52
N LEU A 75 -2.00 12.66 9.41
CA LEU A 75 -3.42 12.36 9.22
C LEU A 75 -3.66 10.86 9.06
N ILE A 76 -2.78 10.18 8.34
CA ILE A 76 -2.90 8.72 8.16
C ILE A 76 -2.75 8.02 9.51
N LEU A 77 -1.75 8.40 10.30
CA LEU A 77 -1.55 7.78 11.60
C LEU A 77 -2.73 8.04 12.53
N ARG A 78 -3.30 9.25 12.47
CA ARG A 78 -4.47 9.59 13.27
C ARG A 78 -5.66 8.72 12.87
N TYR A 79 -5.82 8.47 11.58
CA TYR A 79 -6.91 7.60 11.13
C TYR A 79 -6.68 6.17 11.61
N ILE A 80 -5.45 5.67 11.49
CA ILE A 80 -5.12 4.32 11.94
C ILE A 80 -5.40 4.16 13.43
N ASP A 81 -5.21 5.21 14.22
CA ASP A 81 -5.50 5.17 15.65
C ASP A 81 -6.97 4.93 15.95
N THR A 82 -7.85 5.17 14.99
CA THR A 82 -9.30 4.90 15.19
C THR A 82 -9.69 3.48 14.82
N LEU A 83 -8.78 2.69 14.29
CA LEU A 83 -9.07 1.33 13.85
C LEU A 83 -9.13 0.37 15.05
N PRO A 84 -9.71 -0.83 14.86
CA PRO A 84 -9.76 -1.80 15.95
C PRO A 84 -8.37 -2.15 16.45
N GLU A 85 -8.29 -2.51 17.72
CA GLU A 85 -7.03 -2.78 18.38
C GLU A 85 -6.20 -3.83 17.66
N GLU A 86 -6.85 -4.86 17.15
CA GLU A 86 -6.15 -5.92 16.40
C GLU A 86 -5.40 -5.36 15.21
N THR A 87 -6.05 -4.48 14.45
CA THR A 87 -5.45 -3.88 13.26
C THR A 87 -4.30 -2.97 13.65
N LYS A 88 -4.47 -2.17 14.70
CA LYS A 88 -3.40 -1.29 15.17
C LYS A 88 -2.18 -2.10 15.60
N ASN A 89 -2.41 -3.22 16.27
CA ASN A 89 -1.31 -4.08 16.71
C ASN A 89 -0.55 -4.67 15.53
N VAL A 90 -1.24 -5.06 14.47
CA VAL A 90 -0.58 -5.56 13.27
C VAL A 90 0.30 -4.47 12.67
N PHE A 91 -0.23 -3.25 12.58
CA PHE A 91 0.52 -2.13 12.04
C PHE A 91 1.76 -1.84 12.87
N ASP A 92 1.60 -1.76 14.19
CA ASP A 92 2.71 -1.42 15.08
C ASP A 92 3.81 -2.48 15.07
N ARG A 93 3.42 -3.76 15.01
CA ARG A 93 4.41 -4.84 14.98
C ARG A 93 5.15 -4.92 13.66
N SER A 94 4.50 -4.54 12.57
CA SER A 94 5.11 -4.66 11.23
C SER A 94 6.15 -3.58 10.99
N ILE A 95 5.80 -2.33 11.28
CA ILE A 95 6.69 -1.21 10.98
C ILE A 95 6.89 -0.33 12.20
N GLY A 96 5.81 0.02 12.90
CA GLY A 96 5.86 1.02 13.96
C GLY A 96 5.82 2.42 13.40
N LYS A 97 5.43 3.36 14.21
CA LYS A 97 5.17 4.73 13.76
C LYS A 97 6.42 5.44 13.23
N TYR A 98 7.51 5.35 13.97
CA TYR A 98 8.74 6.05 13.59
C TYR A 98 9.37 5.45 12.34
N THR A 99 9.37 4.12 12.26
CA THR A 99 9.92 3.45 11.09
C THR A 99 9.13 3.81 9.85
N TYR A 100 7.81 3.88 9.98
CA TYR A 100 6.95 4.27 8.87
C TYR A 100 7.29 5.67 8.38
N LEU A 101 7.42 6.63 9.30
CA LEU A 101 7.76 8.00 8.91
C LEU A 101 9.08 8.06 8.16
N THR A 102 10.08 7.36 8.66
CA THR A 102 11.40 7.34 8.04
C THR A 102 11.34 6.71 6.65
N ILE A 103 10.65 5.58 6.53
CA ILE A 103 10.54 4.87 5.26
C ILE A 103 9.85 5.74 4.21
N MET A 104 8.77 6.39 4.59
CA MET A 104 8.04 7.21 3.63
C MET A 104 8.83 8.42 3.17
N GLN A 105 9.56 9.04 4.07
CA GLN A 105 10.38 10.20 3.72
C GLN A 105 11.50 9.85 2.76
N ASN A 106 12.02 8.64 2.87
CA ASN A 106 13.19 8.22 2.10
C ASN A 106 12.86 7.23 0.99
N ALA A 107 11.58 7.06 0.65
CA ALA A 107 11.20 6.12 -0.40
C ALA A 107 11.74 6.58 -1.75
N PRO A 108 12.36 5.67 -2.51
CA PRO A 108 12.88 6.04 -3.83
C PRO A 108 11.76 6.11 -4.87
N GLY A 109 12.04 6.80 -5.97
CA GLY A 109 11.15 6.80 -7.12
C GLY A 109 9.78 7.44 -6.86
N VAL A 110 9.75 8.47 -6.02
CA VAL A 110 8.48 9.12 -5.69
C VAL A 110 8.22 10.23 -6.69
N ASP A 111 7.60 9.86 -7.81
CA ASP A 111 7.21 10.81 -8.86
C ASP A 111 5.99 10.29 -9.59
N VAL A 112 5.34 11.18 -10.33
CA VAL A 112 4.10 10.84 -11.04
C VAL A 112 4.38 9.86 -12.20
N GLU A 113 5.51 10.02 -12.86
CA GLU A 113 5.86 9.23 -14.04
C GLU A 113 6.05 7.76 -13.73
N SER A 114 6.56 7.44 -12.55
CA SER A 114 6.82 6.06 -12.16
C SER A 114 5.57 5.33 -11.67
N PHE A 115 4.53 6.05 -11.33
CA PHE A 115 3.35 5.47 -10.69
C PHE A 115 2.69 4.34 -11.51
N PRO A 116 2.49 4.48 -12.83
CA PRO A 116 1.89 3.39 -13.61
C PRO A 116 2.71 2.11 -13.56
N GLU A 117 4.02 2.22 -13.49
CA GLU A 117 4.88 1.05 -13.40
C GLU A 117 4.71 0.33 -12.07
N TYR A 118 4.55 1.09 -10.97
CA TYR A 118 4.30 0.47 -9.67
C TYR A 118 2.97 -0.28 -9.68
N ILE A 119 1.94 0.30 -10.30
CA ILE A 119 0.65 -0.37 -10.44
C ILE A 119 0.83 -1.68 -11.20
N ARG A 120 1.55 -1.64 -12.32
CA ARG A 120 1.76 -2.82 -13.13
C ARG A 120 2.43 -3.94 -12.34
N ILE A 121 3.47 -3.60 -11.60
CA ILE A 121 4.21 -4.60 -10.81
C ILE A 121 3.33 -5.17 -9.70
N ILE A 122 2.59 -4.32 -9.01
CA ILE A 122 1.69 -4.76 -7.94
C ILE A 122 0.65 -5.74 -8.50
N LEU A 123 0.04 -5.41 -9.63
CA LEU A 123 -0.98 -6.26 -10.21
C LEU A 123 -0.42 -7.59 -10.72
N GLU A 124 0.77 -7.57 -11.31
CA GLU A 124 1.42 -8.80 -11.76
C GLU A 124 1.69 -9.73 -10.57
N THR A 125 2.24 -9.18 -9.51
CA THR A 125 2.57 -9.98 -8.33
C THR A 125 1.31 -10.52 -7.67
N SER A 126 0.29 -9.68 -7.54
CA SER A 126 -0.98 -10.08 -6.97
C SER A 126 -1.63 -11.20 -7.77
N SER A 127 -1.59 -11.09 -9.10
CA SER A 127 -2.14 -12.11 -9.98
C SER A 127 -1.43 -13.45 -9.81
N LEU A 128 -0.11 -13.43 -9.67
CA LEU A 128 0.66 -14.65 -9.45
C LEU A 128 0.29 -15.32 -8.14
N PHE A 129 0.11 -14.54 -7.08
CA PHE A 129 -0.30 -15.10 -5.80
C PHE A 129 -1.70 -15.70 -5.88
N SER A 130 -2.61 -15.04 -6.59
CA SER A 130 -3.96 -15.55 -6.76
C SER A 130 -3.98 -16.87 -7.50
N ILE A 131 -3.17 -17.00 -8.55
CA ILE A 131 -3.07 -18.23 -9.32
C ILE A 131 -2.54 -19.37 -8.44
N SER A 132 -1.52 -19.09 -7.65
CA SER A 132 -0.99 -20.09 -6.73
C SER A 132 -2.03 -20.59 -5.75
N LEU A 133 -2.80 -19.66 -5.18
CA LEU A 133 -3.85 -20.03 -4.23
C LEU A 133 -4.94 -20.87 -4.90
N SER A 134 -5.30 -20.51 -6.12
CA SER A 134 -6.30 -21.27 -6.87
C SER A 134 -5.83 -22.69 -7.15
N ASP A 135 -4.56 -22.87 -7.50
CA ASP A 135 -4.00 -24.18 -7.74
C ASP A 135 -4.05 -25.02 -6.47
N ASP A 136 -3.76 -24.42 -5.33
CA ASP A 136 -3.81 -25.12 -4.06
C ASP A 136 -5.21 -25.55 -3.70
N ILE A 137 -6.21 -24.80 -4.12
CA ILE A 137 -7.60 -25.11 -3.80
C ILE A 137 -8.17 -26.18 -4.69
N HIS A 138 -7.58 -26.39 -5.84
CA HIS A 138 -8.12 -27.26 -6.86
C HIS A 138 -7.87 -28.76 -6.64
N PHE A 139 -7.54 -29.17 -5.50
CA PHE A 139 -7.35 -30.61 -5.25
C PHE A 139 -8.55 -31.26 -4.63
#